data_66e400f96b6d0cfab3f4e3fe9bdf8692
#
_entry.id   66e400f96b6d0cfab3f4e3fe9bdf8692
#
_cell.length_a   1.000
_cell.length_b   1.000
_cell.length_c   1.000
_cell.angle_alpha   90.00
_cell.angle_beta   90.00
_cell.angle_gamma   90.00
#
_symmetry.space_group_name_H-M   'P 1'
#
loop_
_entity.id
_entity.type
_entity.pdbx_description
1 polymer ?
#
loop_
_entity_poly.entity_id
_entity_poly.type
_entity_poly.pdbx_seq_one_letter_code
_entity_poly.pdbx_strand_id
1 'polypeptide(L)'
;MPEQSGNTLKWTTDETDIYYQGKNSAQAPVGVSIEYTLDGKAVTADELKGQSGHLVATVKLTNNTGEEVTVNGKKRTAYTPFFTVAAAVLPSENFKNITTEHGLVESDSKTQVACYLAMPGMKEAVSDLLPDSFDKLDDLMLDTLTLEADVTDCTVPTFLFAAAPNLSDLDLDEVSDELGDTMDELTDAIDQLKDGSGALDDAVGT
;
A
#
# COMPACT_ATOMS: atom_id res chain seq x y z
N MET A 1 -8.36 -22.90 -20.87
CA MET A 1 -7.15 -22.08 -21.04
C MET A 1 -7.51 -20.92 -21.95
N PRO A 2 -6.98 -19.72 -21.74
CA PRO A 2 -7.22 -18.61 -22.65
C PRO A 2 -6.64 -18.85 -24.03
N GLU A 3 -7.27 -18.30 -25.03
CA GLU A 3 -6.71 -18.18 -26.38
C GLU A 3 -5.83 -16.94 -26.44
N GLN A 4 -4.59 -17.07 -26.91
CA GLN A 4 -3.69 -15.94 -27.04
C GLN A 4 -3.55 -15.52 -28.50
N SER A 5 -3.76 -14.25 -28.79
CA SER A 5 -3.52 -13.62 -30.08
C SER A 5 -2.70 -12.34 -29.90
N GLY A 6 -1.40 -12.40 -30.17
CA GLY A 6 -0.47 -11.31 -29.87
C GLY A 6 -0.43 -11.00 -28.37
N ASN A 7 -0.75 -9.75 -27.99
CA ASN A 7 -0.82 -9.30 -26.60
C ASN A 7 -2.22 -9.42 -25.98
N THR A 8 -3.17 -10.03 -26.69
CA THR A 8 -4.54 -10.20 -26.22
C THR A 8 -4.76 -11.62 -25.75
N LEU A 9 -5.30 -11.76 -24.53
CA LEU A 9 -5.79 -13.02 -23.97
C LEU A 9 -7.32 -13.00 -24.03
N LYS A 10 -7.91 -14.07 -24.53
CA LYS A 10 -9.36 -14.23 -24.64
C LYS A 10 -9.79 -15.47 -23.87
N TRP A 11 -10.72 -15.26 -22.93
CA TRP A 11 -11.36 -16.34 -22.20
C TRP A 11 -12.77 -16.52 -22.73
N THR A 12 -13.20 -17.76 -22.83
CA THR A 12 -14.61 -18.13 -23.01
C THR A 12 -15.00 -18.93 -21.77
N THR A 13 -15.83 -18.35 -20.93
CA THR A 13 -16.26 -18.92 -19.64
C THR A 13 -17.66 -18.43 -19.31
N ASP A 14 -18.37 -19.21 -18.52
CA ASP A 14 -19.67 -18.86 -17.93
C ASP A 14 -19.50 -18.28 -16.50
N GLU A 15 -18.23 -18.23 -16.00
CA GLU A 15 -17.90 -17.62 -14.70
C GLU A 15 -17.97 -16.10 -14.79
N THR A 16 -18.40 -15.45 -13.70
CA THR A 16 -18.49 -13.98 -13.57
C THR A 16 -17.11 -13.35 -13.49
N ASP A 17 -16.14 -14.04 -12.86
CA ASP A 17 -14.82 -13.53 -12.60
C ASP A 17 -13.73 -14.43 -13.16
N ILE A 18 -12.64 -13.82 -13.61
CA ILE A 18 -11.50 -14.54 -14.17
C ILE A 18 -10.24 -14.12 -13.45
N TYR A 19 -9.67 -15.02 -12.68
CA TYR A 19 -8.38 -14.83 -12.02
C TYR A 19 -7.25 -15.41 -12.87
N TYR A 20 -6.25 -14.60 -13.16
CA TYR A 20 -5.06 -15.09 -13.85
C TYR A 20 -3.78 -14.42 -13.34
N GLN A 21 -2.67 -15.12 -13.44
CA GLN A 21 -1.36 -14.63 -13.12
C GLN A 21 -0.50 -14.54 -14.39
N GLY A 22 0.16 -13.41 -14.57
CA GLY A 22 1.05 -13.18 -15.71
C GLY A 22 2.31 -12.42 -15.27
N LYS A 23 3.32 -12.41 -16.15
CA LYS A 23 4.51 -11.57 -16.01
C LYS A 23 4.42 -10.43 -17.01
N ASN A 24 4.62 -9.21 -16.52
CA ASN A 24 4.73 -8.01 -17.33
C ASN A 24 6.13 -7.41 -17.12
N SER A 25 6.77 -6.98 -18.20
CA SER A 25 8.06 -6.28 -18.16
C SER A 25 7.91 -4.76 -18.20
N ALA A 26 6.69 -4.25 -18.36
CA ALA A 26 6.44 -2.82 -18.29
C ALA A 26 6.64 -2.30 -16.85
N GLN A 27 7.21 -1.11 -16.74
CA GLN A 27 7.30 -0.42 -15.46
C GLN A 27 5.91 -0.03 -14.99
N ALA A 28 5.61 -0.26 -13.71
CA ALA A 28 4.36 0.19 -13.12
C ALA A 28 4.28 1.73 -13.18
N PRO A 29 3.10 2.32 -13.46
CA PRO A 29 2.94 3.77 -13.53
C PRO A 29 3.22 4.44 -12.19
N VAL A 30 2.92 3.78 -11.08
CA VAL A 30 3.29 4.20 -9.74
C VAL A 30 4.26 3.18 -9.15
N GLY A 31 5.45 3.66 -8.79
CA GLY A 31 6.47 2.90 -8.06
C GLY A 31 6.31 3.09 -6.56
N VAL A 32 6.63 2.04 -5.79
CA VAL A 32 6.58 2.05 -4.33
C VAL A 32 7.92 1.59 -3.77
N SER A 33 8.43 2.29 -2.76
CA SER A 33 9.52 1.82 -1.91
C SER A 33 9.19 2.09 -0.45
N ILE A 34 9.61 1.18 0.44
CA ILE A 34 9.34 1.28 1.87
C ILE A 34 10.67 1.22 2.61
N GLU A 35 10.90 2.20 3.47
CA GLU A 35 12.04 2.28 4.36
C GLU A 35 11.56 2.16 5.80
N TYR A 36 12.31 1.44 6.65
CA TYR A 36 11.99 1.26 8.04
C TYR A 36 13.10 1.81 8.94
N THR A 37 12.69 2.44 10.04
CA THR A 37 13.60 2.72 11.15
C THR A 37 13.02 2.16 12.45
N LEU A 38 13.86 1.60 13.30
CA LEU A 38 13.51 1.16 14.64
C LEU A 38 14.38 1.93 15.65
N ASP A 39 13.76 2.65 16.58
CA ASP A 39 14.42 3.55 17.52
C ASP A 39 15.39 4.54 16.81
N GLY A 40 14.97 5.04 15.64
CA GLY A 40 15.72 5.98 14.81
C GLY A 40 16.87 5.38 14.01
N LYS A 41 17.06 4.05 14.02
CA LYS A 41 18.09 3.36 13.21
C LYS A 41 17.43 2.67 12.02
N ALA A 42 18.01 2.87 10.83
CA ALA A 42 17.56 2.19 9.62
C ALA A 42 17.71 0.68 9.77
N VAL A 43 16.66 -0.05 9.41
CA VAL A 43 16.59 -1.51 9.45
C VAL A 43 15.90 -2.05 8.19
N THR A 44 16.20 -3.26 7.82
CA THR A 44 15.49 -3.97 6.76
C THR A 44 14.22 -4.65 7.30
N ALA A 45 13.30 -5.03 6.41
CA ALA A 45 12.09 -5.77 6.78
C ALA A 45 12.42 -7.09 7.52
N ASP A 46 13.50 -7.78 7.11
CA ASP A 46 13.92 -9.02 7.78
C ASP A 46 14.50 -8.78 9.18
N GLU A 47 15.18 -7.66 9.39
CA GLU A 47 15.73 -7.28 10.71
C GLU A 47 14.64 -6.82 11.68
N LEU A 48 13.46 -6.41 11.19
CA LEU A 48 12.32 -6.03 12.05
C LEU A 48 11.70 -7.22 12.79
N LYS A 49 11.75 -8.43 12.21
CA LYS A 49 11.05 -9.60 12.74
C LYS A 49 11.48 -9.90 14.18
N GLY A 50 10.50 -9.98 15.07
CA GLY A 50 10.73 -10.28 16.50
C GLY A 50 11.33 -9.10 17.29
N GLN A 51 11.54 -7.95 16.70
CA GLN A 51 12.09 -6.78 17.40
C GLN A 51 10.98 -6.01 18.16
N SER A 52 11.42 -5.21 19.12
CA SER A 52 10.54 -4.33 19.88
C SER A 52 11.16 -2.95 19.96
N GLY A 53 10.35 -1.90 19.89
CA GLY A 53 10.80 -0.52 19.91
C GLY A 53 9.84 0.43 19.21
N HIS A 54 10.29 1.62 18.91
CA HIS A 54 9.52 2.60 18.14
C HIS A 54 9.84 2.46 16.65
N LEU A 55 8.85 1.98 15.89
CA LEU A 55 8.92 1.78 14.44
C LEU A 55 8.43 3.02 13.70
N VAL A 56 9.20 3.43 12.69
CA VAL A 56 8.72 4.35 11.66
C VAL A 56 8.86 3.67 10.30
N ALA A 57 7.75 3.56 9.58
CA ALA A 57 7.72 3.08 8.20
C ALA A 57 7.45 4.28 7.28
N THR A 58 8.36 4.53 6.35
CA THR A 58 8.25 5.59 5.35
C THR A 58 8.03 4.97 3.98
N VAL A 59 6.85 5.18 3.43
CA VAL A 59 6.47 4.74 2.08
C VAL A 59 6.70 5.89 1.12
N LYS A 60 7.54 5.66 0.09
CA LYS A 60 7.76 6.61 -1.00
C LYS A 60 7.03 6.13 -2.25
N LEU A 61 6.21 6.99 -2.79
CA LEU A 61 5.47 6.81 -4.04
C LEU A 61 6.18 7.59 -5.15
N THR A 62 6.34 6.98 -6.30
CA THR A 62 6.97 7.61 -7.46
C THR A 62 6.06 7.48 -8.68
N ASN A 63 5.65 8.60 -9.25
CA ASN A 63 4.94 8.58 -10.52
C ASN A 63 5.95 8.43 -11.66
N ASN A 64 5.91 7.28 -12.34
CA ASN A 64 6.85 6.91 -13.41
C ASN A 64 6.38 7.36 -14.79
N THR A 65 5.30 8.16 -14.89
CA THR A 65 4.74 8.62 -16.18
C THR A 65 5.26 10.00 -16.59
N GLY A 66 6.24 10.55 -15.87
CA GLY A 66 6.75 11.90 -16.12
C GLY A 66 7.34 12.07 -17.52
N GLU A 67 6.86 13.06 -18.24
CA GLU A 67 7.38 13.45 -19.55
C GLU A 67 7.76 14.95 -19.54
N GLU A 68 8.94 15.28 -20.13
CA GLU A 68 9.34 16.68 -20.28
C GLU A 68 8.48 17.37 -21.35
N VAL A 69 7.75 18.40 -20.95
CA VAL A 69 6.94 19.24 -21.84
C VAL A 69 7.40 20.69 -21.76
N THR A 70 7.15 21.46 -22.82
CA THR A 70 7.43 22.90 -22.83
C THR A 70 6.12 23.68 -22.80
N VAL A 71 5.87 24.37 -21.70
CA VAL A 71 4.69 25.21 -21.51
C VAL A 71 5.15 26.68 -21.37
N ASN A 72 4.65 27.55 -22.24
CA ASN A 72 5.02 28.97 -22.26
C ASN A 72 6.55 29.21 -22.30
N GLY A 73 7.29 28.35 -23.05
CA GLY A 73 8.74 28.47 -23.20
C GLY A 73 9.55 27.94 -22.00
N LYS A 74 8.92 27.40 -20.97
CA LYS A 74 9.56 26.76 -19.82
C LYS A 74 9.41 25.25 -19.90
N LYS A 75 10.49 24.53 -19.65
CA LYS A 75 10.49 23.06 -19.50
C LYS A 75 9.87 22.69 -18.16
N ARG A 76 8.97 21.72 -18.17
CA ARG A 76 8.28 21.17 -17.01
C ARG A 76 8.11 19.67 -17.17
N THR A 77 7.99 18.95 -16.08
CA THR A 77 7.58 17.56 -16.11
C THR A 77 6.05 17.49 -15.99
N ALA A 78 5.42 16.88 -16.97
CA ALA A 78 3.99 16.56 -16.91
C ALA A 78 3.83 15.08 -16.53
N TYR A 79 2.92 14.82 -15.62
CA TYR A 79 2.59 13.45 -15.17
C TYR A 79 1.15 13.12 -15.53
N THR A 80 0.90 11.86 -15.87
CA THR A 80 -0.48 11.33 -15.79
C THR A 80 -0.86 11.28 -14.31
N PRO A 81 -1.96 11.93 -13.89
CA PRO A 81 -2.39 11.86 -12.50
C PRO A 81 -2.84 10.44 -12.17
N PHE A 82 -2.36 9.92 -11.03
CA PHE A 82 -2.82 8.67 -10.44
C PHE A 82 -3.26 8.92 -9.02
N PHE A 83 -4.52 8.59 -8.72
CA PHE A 83 -4.98 8.44 -7.36
C PHE A 83 -4.44 7.11 -6.83
N THR A 84 -3.74 7.16 -5.72
CA THR A 84 -3.12 5.99 -5.10
C THR A 84 -3.65 5.83 -3.69
N VAL A 85 -4.32 4.71 -3.44
CA VAL A 85 -4.69 4.28 -2.10
C VAL A 85 -3.58 3.38 -1.58
N ALA A 86 -3.14 3.64 -0.35
CA ALA A 86 -2.21 2.78 0.38
C ALA A 86 -2.86 2.39 1.71
N ALA A 87 -2.80 1.11 2.06
CA ALA A 87 -3.26 0.62 3.35
C ALA A 87 -2.16 -0.20 4.02
N ALA A 88 -1.96 0.03 5.32
CA ALA A 88 -1.07 -0.76 6.16
C ALA A 88 -1.91 -1.57 7.15
N VAL A 89 -1.79 -2.89 7.11
CA VAL A 89 -2.49 -3.81 8.01
C VAL A 89 -1.55 -4.20 9.16
N LEU A 90 -1.99 -3.97 10.40
CA LEU A 90 -1.17 -3.98 11.60
C LEU A 90 -1.88 -4.77 12.71
N PRO A 91 -1.41 -6.00 13.06
CA PRO A 91 -1.99 -6.76 14.16
C PRO A 91 -1.91 -6.01 15.49
N SER A 92 -3.06 -5.86 16.18
CA SER A 92 -3.15 -5.09 17.43
C SER A 92 -2.37 -5.68 18.59
N GLU A 93 -1.96 -6.95 18.54
CA GLU A 93 -1.09 -7.57 19.55
C GLU A 93 0.35 -7.05 19.46
N ASN A 94 0.85 -6.81 18.23
CA ASN A 94 2.23 -6.41 17.97
C ASN A 94 2.39 -4.90 17.83
N PHE A 95 1.36 -4.18 17.38
CA PHE A 95 1.39 -2.75 17.08
C PHE A 95 0.49 -1.95 18.01
N LYS A 96 1.04 -0.90 18.61
CA LYS A 96 0.33 0.02 19.52
C LYS A 96 0.63 1.45 19.13
N ASN A 97 -0.20 2.39 19.61
CA ASN A 97 0.03 3.82 19.46
C ASN A 97 0.30 4.24 18.01
N ILE A 98 -0.47 3.67 17.08
CA ILE A 98 -0.30 3.95 15.65
C ILE A 98 -0.67 5.40 15.38
N THR A 99 0.24 6.11 14.73
CA THR A 99 0.03 7.49 14.27
C THR A 99 0.46 7.64 12.82
N THR A 100 -0.18 8.57 12.13
CA THR A 100 0.12 8.93 10.76
C THR A 100 -0.17 10.40 10.52
N GLU A 101 0.61 11.05 9.67
CA GLU A 101 0.49 12.49 9.45
C GLU A 101 -0.67 12.86 8.53
N HIS A 102 -0.93 12.07 7.47
CA HIS A 102 -1.93 12.37 6.43
C HIS A 102 -2.87 11.19 6.13
N GLY A 103 -3.00 10.24 7.05
CA GLY A 103 -3.83 9.06 6.89
C GLY A 103 -4.94 8.97 7.93
N LEU A 104 -5.80 7.99 7.75
CA LEU A 104 -6.81 7.59 8.71
C LEU A 104 -6.39 6.26 9.33
N VAL A 105 -6.62 6.09 10.64
CA VAL A 105 -6.38 4.82 11.33
C VAL A 105 -7.71 4.31 11.85
N GLU A 106 -8.12 3.16 11.32
CA GLU A 106 -9.27 2.40 11.78
C GLU A 106 -8.79 1.20 12.60
N SER A 107 -9.52 0.83 13.63
CA SER A 107 -9.12 -0.21 14.56
C SER A 107 -10.30 -1.09 14.94
N ASP A 108 -10.09 -2.39 14.86
CA ASP A 108 -10.93 -3.36 15.51
C ASP A 108 -10.21 -4.02 16.70
N SER A 109 -10.79 -5.09 17.28
CA SER A 109 -10.22 -5.75 18.45
C SER A 109 -8.91 -6.49 18.17
N LYS A 110 -8.61 -6.86 16.91
CA LYS A 110 -7.47 -7.69 16.52
C LYS A 110 -6.50 -6.97 15.60
N THR A 111 -6.99 -6.04 14.79
CA THR A 111 -6.24 -5.44 13.70
C THR A 111 -6.47 -3.93 13.65
N GLN A 112 -5.47 -3.21 13.22
CA GLN A 112 -5.54 -1.78 12.92
C GLN A 112 -5.13 -1.58 11.47
N VAL A 113 -5.81 -0.69 10.76
CA VAL A 113 -5.51 -0.36 9.38
C VAL A 113 -5.24 1.13 9.27
N ALA A 114 -4.09 1.49 8.75
CA ALA A 114 -3.78 2.86 8.40
C ALA A 114 -3.98 3.05 6.89
N CYS A 115 -4.91 3.91 6.49
CA CYS A 115 -5.27 4.18 5.10
C CYS A 115 -4.82 5.57 4.67
N TYR A 116 -4.35 5.68 3.43
CA TYR A 116 -3.88 6.91 2.81
C TYR A 116 -4.44 7.06 1.41
N LEU A 117 -4.70 8.30 1.01
CA LEU A 117 -4.97 8.66 -0.38
C LEU A 117 -3.88 9.65 -0.81
N ALA A 118 -3.24 9.39 -1.95
CA ALA A 118 -2.15 10.19 -2.46
C ALA A 118 -2.23 10.37 -3.98
N MET A 119 -1.61 11.44 -4.49
CA MET A 119 -1.45 11.70 -5.93
C MET A 119 0.03 12.01 -6.23
N PRO A 120 0.88 10.97 -6.33
CA PRO A 120 2.32 11.16 -6.45
C PRO A 120 2.71 11.92 -7.74
N GLY A 121 3.73 12.79 -7.62
CA GLY A 121 4.25 13.65 -8.69
C GLY A 121 3.41 14.89 -8.99
N MET A 122 2.21 15.01 -8.44
CA MET A 122 1.32 16.12 -8.78
C MET A 122 1.75 17.42 -8.13
N LYS A 123 2.34 17.40 -6.95
CA LYS A 123 2.82 18.61 -6.28
C LYS A 123 3.85 19.34 -7.14
N GLU A 124 4.83 18.62 -7.70
CA GLU A 124 5.85 19.19 -8.60
C GLU A 124 5.24 19.70 -9.90
N ALA A 125 4.24 18.99 -10.43
CA ALA A 125 3.63 19.35 -11.72
C ALA A 125 2.79 20.63 -11.68
N VAL A 126 2.08 20.89 -10.57
CA VAL A 126 1.03 21.92 -10.51
C VAL A 126 1.25 23.03 -9.48
N SER A 127 2.23 22.93 -8.58
CA SER A 127 2.44 23.89 -7.49
C SER A 127 2.48 25.36 -7.94
N ASP A 128 3.14 25.64 -9.07
CA ASP A 128 3.24 26.98 -9.63
C ASP A 128 1.99 27.45 -10.41
N LEU A 129 1.00 26.58 -10.59
CA LEU A 129 -0.19 26.83 -11.41
C LEU A 129 -1.44 27.01 -10.57
N LEU A 130 -1.41 26.54 -9.31
CA LEU A 130 -2.54 26.62 -8.41
C LEU A 130 -2.50 27.94 -7.62
N PRO A 131 -3.63 28.64 -7.47
CA PRO A 131 -3.76 29.74 -6.51
C PRO A 131 -3.61 29.23 -5.07
N ASP A 132 -3.13 30.10 -4.16
CA ASP A 132 -2.94 29.80 -2.72
C ASP A 132 -4.22 29.28 -2.01
N SER A 133 -5.39 29.43 -2.64
CA SER A 133 -6.67 28.92 -2.12
C SER A 133 -6.85 27.41 -2.25
N PHE A 134 -5.90 26.70 -2.89
CA PHE A 134 -5.94 25.25 -3.10
C PHE A 134 -5.06 24.47 -2.12
N ASP A 135 -4.64 25.08 -1.00
CA ASP A 135 -3.79 24.44 0.03
C ASP A 135 -4.32 23.07 0.51
N LYS A 136 -5.65 22.85 0.44
CA LYS A 136 -6.25 21.55 0.80
C LYS A 136 -5.89 20.41 -0.15
N LEU A 137 -5.46 20.70 -1.37
CA LEU A 137 -4.98 19.68 -2.32
C LEU A 137 -3.56 19.23 -1.96
N ASP A 138 -2.80 20.03 -1.22
CA ASP A 138 -1.46 19.66 -0.77
C ASP A 138 -1.47 18.37 0.05
N ASP A 139 -2.53 18.14 0.84
CA ASP A 139 -2.72 16.93 1.64
C ASP A 139 -2.96 15.66 0.79
N LEU A 140 -3.33 15.82 -0.47
CA LEU A 140 -3.50 14.73 -1.43
C LEU A 140 -2.30 14.57 -2.36
N MET A 141 -1.55 15.66 -2.60
CA MET A 141 -0.39 15.65 -3.50
C MET A 141 0.88 15.16 -2.78
N LEU A 142 0.78 13.99 -2.13
CA LEU A 142 1.83 13.40 -1.33
C LEU A 142 2.66 12.41 -2.15
N ASP A 143 3.97 12.46 -1.99
CA ASP A 143 4.93 11.49 -2.51
C ASP A 143 5.48 10.58 -1.40
N THR A 144 5.21 10.94 -0.14
CA THR A 144 5.72 10.21 1.03
C THR A 144 4.61 10.09 2.06
N LEU A 145 4.44 8.87 2.57
CA LEU A 145 3.49 8.52 3.62
C LEU A 145 4.29 7.99 4.81
N THR A 146 3.98 8.43 6.01
CA THR A 146 4.67 8.03 7.23
C THR A 146 3.70 7.37 8.19
N LEU A 147 4.11 6.21 8.70
CA LEU A 147 3.42 5.45 9.73
C LEU A 147 4.37 5.27 10.91
N GLU A 148 3.94 5.64 12.11
CA GLU A 148 4.68 5.41 13.34
C GLU A 148 3.89 4.48 14.25
N ALA A 149 4.58 3.58 14.95
CA ALA A 149 3.97 2.67 15.91
C ALA A 149 4.97 2.21 16.96
N ASP A 150 4.49 1.90 18.16
CA ASP A 150 5.25 1.14 19.14
C ASP A 150 5.02 -0.35 18.87
N VAL A 151 6.11 -1.10 18.65
CA VAL A 151 6.05 -2.52 18.30
C VAL A 151 6.62 -3.41 19.39
N THR A 152 6.02 -4.59 19.54
CA THR A 152 6.49 -5.67 20.41
C THR A 152 6.42 -6.96 19.62
N ASP A 153 7.52 -7.72 19.58
CA ASP A 153 7.64 -8.94 18.78
C ASP A 153 7.16 -8.68 17.32
N CYS A 154 7.79 -7.70 16.69
CA CYS A 154 7.32 -7.09 15.45
C CYS A 154 7.16 -8.11 14.32
N THR A 155 5.98 -8.15 13.72
CA THR A 155 5.77 -8.74 12.41
C THR A 155 5.96 -7.65 11.34
N VAL A 156 6.42 -8.01 10.14
CA VAL A 156 6.55 -7.01 9.06
C VAL A 156 5.16 -6.52 8.67
N PRO A 157 4.90 -5.21 8.70
CA PRO A 157 3.61 -4.66 8.28
C PRO A 157 3.25 -5.08 6.85
N THR A 158 2.01 -5.47 6.63
CA THR A 158 1.52 -5.73 5.26
C THR A 158 1.00 -4.42 4.67
N PHE A 159 1.57 -4.04 3.52
CA PHE A 159 1.11 -2.88 2.77
C PHE A 159 0.40 -3.31 1.50
N LEU A 160 -0.76 -2.71 1.24
CA LEU A 160 -1.56 -2.87 0.04
C LEU A 160 -1.59 -1.55 -0.72
N PHE A 161 -1.51 -1.60 -2.04
CA PHE A 161 -1.52 -0.41 -2.89
C PHE A 161 -2.44 -0.62 -4.08
N ALA A 162 -3.30 0.37 -4.33
CA ALA A 162 -4.09 0.46 -5.54
C ALA A 162 -3.89 1.83 -6.19
N ALA A 163 -3.71 1.88 -7.50
CA ALA A 163 -3.54 3.13 -8.23
C ALA A 163 -4.37 3.14 -9.50
N ALA A 164 -5.14 4.22 -9.71
CA ALA A 164 -5.96 4.41 -10.90
C ALA A 164 -5.89 5.87 -11.39
N PRO A 165 -6.03 6.13 -12.70
CA PRO A 165 -6.00 7.49 -13.24
C PRO A 165 -7.26 8.30 -12.89
N ASN A 166 -8.36 7.64 -12.54
CA ASN A 166 -9.60 8.28 -12.11
C ASN A 166 -10.00 7.76 -10.73
N LEU A 167 -10.46 8.65 -9.86
CA LEU A 167 -10.92 8.27 -8.52
C LEU A 167 -12.14 7.34 -8.58
N SER A 168 -13.01 7.47 -9.59
CA SER A 168 -14.16 6.59 -9.82
C SER A 168 -13.80 5.16 -10.21
N ASP A 169 -12.55 4.93 -10.64
CA ASP A 169 -12.05 3.60 -10.98
C ASP A 169 -11.45 2.90 -9.74
N LEU A 170 -11.32 3.63 -8.64
CA LEU A 170 -11.05 3.12 -7.31
C LEU A 170 -12.40 2.97 -6.62
N ASP A 171 -12.97 1.77 -6.66
CA ASP A 171 -14.15 1.47 -5.86
C ASP A 171 -13.74 1.42 -4.39
N LEU A 172 -13.87 2.57 -3.71
CA LEU A 172 -13.44 2.71 -2.33
C LEU A 172 -14.34 1.91 -1.37
N ASP A 173 -15.58 1.64 -1.78
CA ASP A 173 -16.49 0.78 -1.02
C ASP A 173 -16.07 -0.68 -1.19
N GLU A 174 -15.75 -1.11 -2.42
CA GLU A 174 -15.25 -2.46 -2.72
C GLU A 174 -13.85 -2.67 -2.10
N VAL A 175 -12.97 -1.66 -2.14
CA VAL A 175 -11.66 -1.71 -1.46
C VAL A 175 -11.81 -1.85 0.04
N SER A 176 -12.82 -1.21 0.64
CA SER A 176 -13.11 -1.33 2.07
C SER A 176 -13.65 -2.72 2.41
N ASP A 177 -14.54 -3.28 1.57
CA ASP A 177 -15.11 -4.61 1.75
C ASP A 177 -14.07 -5.70 1.47
N GLU A 178 -13.27 -5.60 0.38
CA GLU A 178 -12.18 -6.53 0.11
C GLU A 178 -11.06 -6.48 1.17
N LEU A 179 -10.77 -5.29 1.72
CA LEU A 179 -9.85 -5.16 2.86
C LEU A 179 -10.40 -5.88 4.10
N GLY A 180 -11.71 -5.76 4.36
CA GLY A 180 -12.39 -6.46 5.45
C GLY A 180 -12.29 -7.97 5.28
N ASP A 181 -12.67 -8.49 4.11
CA ASP A 181 -12.62 -9.91 3.79
C ASP A 181 -11.18 -10.46 3.79
N THR A 182 -10.22 -9.71 3.23
CA THR A 182 -8.78 -10.08 3.23
C THR A 182 -8.21 -10.08 4.65
N MET A 183 -8.65 -9.18 5.52
CA MET A 183 -8.26 -9.15 6.93
C MET A 183 -8.81 -10.36 7.69
N ASP A 184 -10.04 -10.76 7.45
CA ASP A 184 -10.64 -11.93 8.06
C ASP A 184 -9.94 -13.21 7.59
N GLU A 185 -9.66 -13.37 6.28
CA GLU A 185 -8.90 -14.49 5.73
C GLU A 185 -7.46 -14.55 6.25
N LEU A 186 -6.77 -13.41 6.38
CA LEU A 186 -5.42 -13.35 6.93
C LEU A 186 -5.41 -13.71 8.42
N THR A 187 -6.41 -13.27 9.16
CA THR A 187 -6.57 -13.58 10.58
C THR A 187 -6.82 -15.09 10.77
N ASP A 188 -7.70 -15.67 9.96
CA ASP A 188 -7.98 -17.10 9.98
C ASP A 188 -6.75 -17.94 9.57
N ALA A 189 -5.98 -17.49 8.59
CA ALA A 189 -4.73 -18.14 8.18
C ALA A 189 -3.65 -18.09 9.28
N ILE A 190 -3.54 -16.98 10.01
CA ILE A 190 -2.62 -16.83 11.14
C ILE A 190 -3.04 -17.72 12.29
N ASP A 191 -4.32 -17.79 12.61
CA ASP A 191 -4.83 -18.68 13.67
C ASP A 191 -4.60 -20.17 13.29
N GLN A 192 -4.81 -20.55 12.02
CA GLN A 192 -4.49 -21.90 11.53
C GLN A 192 -2.99 -22.22 11.58
N LEU A 193 -2.12 -21.28 11.28
CA LEU A 193 -0.66 -21.41 11.37
C LEU A 193 -0.22 -21.58 12.84
N LYS A 194 -0.83 -20.84 13.74
CA LYS A 194 -0.57 -20.91 15.19
C LYS A 194 -1.00 -22.26 15.76
N ASP A 195 -2.18 -22.73 15.39
CA ASP A 195 -2.70 -24.05 15.81
C ASP A 195 -1.86 -25.18 15.22
N GLY A 196 -1.46 -25.06 13.93
CA GLY A 196 -0.57 -26.03 13.28
C GLY A 196 0.83 -26.05 13.89
N SER A 197 1.37 -24.89 14.28
CA SER A 197 2.66 -24.77 14.96
C SER A 197 2.59 -25.38 16.38
N GLY A 198 1.49 -25.14 17.11
CA GLY A 198 1.27 -25.76 18.42
C GLY A 198 1.16 -27.28 18.34
N ALA A 199 0.44 -27.80 17.35
CA ALA A 199 0.33 -29.27 17.12
C ALA A 199 1.67 -29.89 16.71
N LEU A 200 2.54 -29.14 16.01
CA LEU A 200 3.88 -29.59 15.65
C LEU A 200 4.81 -29.65 16.88
N ASP A 201 4.73 -28.65 17.75
CA ASP A 201 5.51 -28.58 19.00
C ASP A 201 5.13 -29.72 19.93
N ASP A 202 3.83 -30.01 20.06
CA ASP A 202 3.33 -31.18 20.83
C ASP A 202 3.77 -32.52 20.21
N ALA A 203 3.87 -32.61 18.89
CA ALA A 203 4.28 -33.85 18.20
C ALA A 203 5.81 -34.11 18.27
N VAL A 204 6.61 -33.05 18.39
CA VAL A 204 8.08 -33.12 18.48
C VAL A 204 8.54 -33.27 19.94
N GLY A 205 7.71 -32.83 20.89
CA GLY A 205 8.00 -32.90 22.34
C GLY A 205 7.75 -34.28 23.02
N THR A 206 7.34 -35.31 22.23
CA THR A 206 7.21 -36.71 22.67
C THR A 206 8.31 -37.56 22.09
#